data_0fcc6063b639e2d9a675a870ebf14599
#
_entry.id   0fcc6063b639e2d9a675a870ebf14599
#
_cell.length_a   1.000
_cell.length_b   1.000
_cell.length_c   1.000
_cell.angle_alpha   90.00
_cell.angle_beta   90.00
_cell.angle_gamma   90.00
#
_symmetry.space_group_name_H-M   'P 1'
#
loop_
_entity.id
_entity.type
_entity.pdbx_description
1 polymer ?
#
loop_
_entity_poly.entity_id
_entity_poly.type
_entity_poly.pdbx_seq_one_letter_code
_entity_poly.pdbx_strand_id
1 'polypeptide(L)'
;YQELLAAYNNKNIDIFHSVAGRMLGVLDDLEKLCATDSYFLMGKWIKDARSHGTSKKEKNYLERDARLLLTCWAYRGSNLRDYANRCWNGMISTYYKPRWASFINMLSDSLRDGTAANYQDWEGWSKSFEWKWATGEWIDTPGYDEKHIRGAFKSRKGRFISRPKGNPVKTSKALYEKYRVEILNST
;
A
#
# COMPACT_ATOMS: atom_id res chain seq x y z
N TYR A 1 0.28 -5.04 14.46
CA TYR A 1 -0.80 -5.91 13.96
C TYR A 1 -1.48 -6.69 15.08
N GLN A 2 -0.71 -7.34 15.95
CA GLN A 2 -1.27 -8.12 17.09
C GLN A 2 -2.16 -7.26 17.99
N GLU A 3 -1.73 -6.06 18.35
CA GLU A 3 -2.55 -5.13 19.14
C GLU A 3 -3.87 -4.75 18.42
N LEU A 4 -3.83 -4.59 17.10
CA LEU A 4 -5.03 -4.30 16.31
C LEU A 4 -6.04 -5.45 16.41
N LEU A 5 -5.57 -6.69 16.24
CA LEU A 5 -6.41 -7.87 16.38
C LEU A 5 -6.92 -8.04 17.80
N ALA A 6 -6.10 -7.80 18.82
CA ALA A 6 -6.53 -7.87 20.21
C ALA A 6 -7.64 -6.85 20.50
N ALA A 7 -7.50 -5.60 20.05
CA ALA A 7 -8.53 -4.59 20.21
C ALA A 7 -9.83 -4.96 19.46
N TYR A 8 -9.72 -5.52 18.25
CA TYR A 8 -10.85 -6.01 17.49
C TYR A 8 -11.58 -7.15 18.21
N ASN A 9 -10.86 -8.18 18.66
CA ASN A 9 -11.42 -9.34 19.35
C ASN A 9 -12.08 -8.96 20.68
N ASN A 10 -11.52 -7.96 21.38
CA ASN A 10 -12.08 -7.41 22.60
C ASN A 10 -13.22 -6.42 22.38
N LYS A 11 -13.61 -6.17 21.12
CA LYS A 11 -14.64 -5.23 20.71
C LYS A 11 -14.44 -3.80 21.25
N ASN A 12 -13.17 -3.40 21.44
CA ASN A 12 -12.83 -2.06 21.92
C ASN A 12 -12.52 -1.14 20.74
N ILE A 13 -13.54 -0.40 20.29
CA ILE A 13 -13.48 0.43 19.10
C ILE A 13 -12.51 1.61 19.25
N ASP A 14 -12.38 2.21 20.42
CA ASP A 14 -11.50 3.35 20.66
C ASP A 14 -10.01 2.92 20.60
N ILE A 15 -9.67 1.82 21.28
CA ILE A 15 -8.34 1.23 21.21
C ILE A 15 -8.04 0.79 19.77
N PHE A 16 -9.02 0.17 19.10
CA PHE A 16 -8.88 -0.27 17.72
C PHE A 16 -8.50 0.91 16.80
N HIS A 17 -9.22 2.02 16.86
CA HIS A 17 -8.92 3.21 16.05
C HIS A 17 -7.56 3.83 16.38
N SER A 18 -7.20 3.89 17.66
CA SER A 18 -5.90 4.39 18.10
C SER A 18 -4.75 3.54 17.53
N VAL A 19 -4.84 2.23 17.64
CA VAL A 19 -3.83 1.29 17.10
C VAL A 19 -3.80 1.33 15.59
N ALA A 20 -4.94 1.39 14.92
CA ALA A 20 -5.04 1.53 13.47
C ALA A 20 -4.34 2.79 12.97
N GLY A 21 -4.55 3.92 13.63
CA GLY A 21 -3.87 5.18 13.32
C GLY A 21 -2.35 5.07 13.45
N ARG A 22 -1.85 4.44 14.53
CA ARG A 22 -0.42 4.17 14.71
C ARG A 22 0.14 3.28 13.59
N MET A 23 -0.56 2.19 13.25
CA MET A 23 -0.16 1.28 12.18
C MET A 23 -0.06 1.97 10.81
N LEU A 24 -1.04 2.80 10.45
CA LEU A 24 -0.99 3.57 9.21
C LEU A 24 0.12 4.63 9.25
N GLY A 25 0.43 5.19 10.43
CA GLY A 25 1.55 6.11 10.66
C GLY A 25 2.91 5.44 10.42
N VAL A 26 3.09 4.17 10.80
CA VAL A 26 4.30 3.40 10.48
C VAL A 26 4.53 3.30 8.97
N LEU A 27 3.47 3.11 8.19
CA LEU A 27 3.58 3.08 6.72
C LEU A 27 4.02 4.45 6.15
N ASP A 28 3.56 5.58 6.73
CA ASP A 28 4.02 6.91 6.34
C ASP A 28 5.50 7.12 6.66
N ASP A 29 5.96 6.61 7.76
CA ASP A 29 7.36 6.72 8.16
C ASP A 29 8.28 5.82 7.32
N LEU A 30 7.83 4.60 6.97
CA LEU A 30 8.51 3.74 6.01
C LEU A 30 8.58 4.38 4.62
N GLU A 31 7.51 5.01 4.15
CA GLU A 31 7.49 5.76 2.89
C GLU A 31 8.57 6.85 2.89
N LYS A 32 8.70 7.61 4.00
CA LYS A 32 9.73 8.65 4.15
C LYS A 32 11.15 8.06 4.20
N LEU A 33 11.33 6.95 4.92
CA LEU A 33 12.62 6.28 5.01
C LEU A 33 13.06 5.77 3.65
N CYS A 34 12.20 5.05 2.94
CA CYS A 34 12.47 4.54 1.60
C CYS A 34 12.77 5.65 0.58
N ALA A 35 12.21 6.85 0.78
CA ALA A 35 12.49 8.00 -0.08
C ALA A 35 13.95 8.46 -0.04
N THR A 36 14.71 8.10 0.98
CA THR A 36 16.07 8.60 1.20
C THR A 36 17.15 7.86 0.41
N ASP A 37 16.84 6.71 -0.19
CA ASP A 37 17.81 5.90 -0.92
C ASP A 37 17.26 5.47 -2.29
N SER A 38 18.13 5.51 -3.30
CA SER A 38 17.78 5.21 -4.70
C SER A 38 17.34 3.76 -4.94
N TYR A 39 17.77 2.81 -4.12
CA TYR A 39 17.39 1.40 -4.22
C TYR A 39 15.94 1.14 -3.83
N PHE A 40 15.34 2.05 -3.06
CA PHE A 40 13.97 1.90 -2.56
C PHE A 40 12.98 2.86 -3.23
N LEU A 41 13.23 3.25 -4.49
CA LEU A 41 12.37 4.17 -5.23
C LEU A 41 11.60 3.47 -6.34
N MET A 42 10.29 3.33 -6.18
CA MET A 42 9.42 2.86 -7.26
C MET A 42 9.53 3.75 -8.50
N GLY A 43 9.68 5.07 -8.30
CA GLY A 43 9.80 6.01 -9.41
C GLY A 43 11.02 5.77 -10.29
N LYS A 44 12.12 5.26 -9.72
CA LYS A 44 13.29 4.83 -10.50
C LYS A 44 12.95 3.61 -11.35
N TRP A 45 12.35 2.58 -10.77
CA TRP A 45 11.90 1.38 -11.46
C TRP A 45 10.98 1.70 -12.66
N ILE A 46 9.96 2.55 -12.43
CA ILE A 46 9.04 2.98 -13.49
C ILE A 46 9.75 3.81 -14.56
N LYS A 47 10.64 4.72 -14.17
CA LYS A 47 11.41 5.53 -15.10
C LYS A 47 12.30 4.66 -15.99
N ASP A 48 12.98 3.69 -15.40
CA ASP A 48 13.87 2.79 -16.12
C ASP A 48 13.06 1.92 -17.10
N ALA A 49 11.94 1.32 -16.68
CA ALA A 49 11.06 0.59 -17.58
C ALA A 49 10.56 1.45 -18.76
N ARG A 50 10.11 2.66 -18.49
CA ARG A 50 9.63 3.59 -19.54
C ARG A 50 10.73 4.04 -20.50
N SER A 51 12.00 4.02 -20.10
CA SER A 51 13.13 4.44 -20.94
C SER A 51 13.35 3.52 -22.16
N HIS A 52 12.88 2.27 -22.07
CA HIS A 52 12.99 1.30 -23.16
C HIS A 52 11.93 1.46 -24.25
N GLY A 53 10.89 2.25 -24.01
CA GLY A 53 9.86 2.52 -25.01
C GLY A 53 10.20 3.71 -25.91
N THR A 54 9.89 3.62 -27.20
CA THR A 54 10.11 4.67 -28.19
C THR A 54 8.90 5.61 -28.33
N SER A 55 7.69 5.06 -28.20
CA SER A 55 6.43 5.79 -28.26
C SER A 55 5.78 5.96 -26.89
N LYS A 56 4.81 6.89 -26.78
CA LYS A 56 3.99 7.06 -25.58
C LYS A 56 3.22 5.77 -25.22
N LYS A 57 2.75 5.05 -26.26
CA LYS A 57 2.01 3.79 -26.07
C LYS A 57 2.91 2.73 -25.47
N GLU A 58 4.09 2.53 -26.01
CA GLU A 58 5.09 1.58 -25.50
C GLU A 58 5.53 1.93 -24.08
N LYS A 59 5.83 3.20 -23.79
CA LYS A 59 6.17 3.65 -22.44
C LYS A 59 5.09 3.34 -21.42
N ASN A 60 3.82 3.50 -21.80
CA ASN A 60 2.69 3.18 -20.93
C ASN A 60 2.53 1.66 -20.74
N TYR A 61 2.79 0.87 -21.78
CA TYR A 61 2.76 -0.57 -21.73
C TYR A 61 3.86 -1.12 -20.81
N LEU A 62 5.09 -0.65 -20.98
CA LEU A 62 6.23 -1.05 -20.14
C LEU A 62 6.04 -0.62 -18.67
N GLU A 63 5.43 0.53 -18.40
CA GLU A 63 5.05 0.91 -17.04
C GLU A 63 4.02 -0.05 -16.46
N ARG A 64 3.00 -0.44 -17.25
CA ARG A 64 2.00 -1.42 -16.83
C ARG A 64 2.68 -2.74 -16.43
N ASP A 65 3.55 -3.27 -17.29
CA ASP A 65 4.26 -4.52 -17.01
C ASP A 65 5.16 -4.41 -15.79
N ALA A 66 5.87 -3.30 -15.64
CA ALA A 66 6.70 -3.03 -14.47
C ALA A 66 5.88 -3.01 -13.16
N ARG A 67 4.64 -2.51 -13.19
CA ARG A 67 3.72 -2.53 -12.05
C ARG A 67 3.16 -3.93 -11.79
N LEU A 68 2.82 -4.68 -12.84
CA LEU A 68 2.34 -6.07 -12.72
C LEU A 68 3.39 -6.97 -12.06
N LEU A 69 4.66 -6.82 -12.40
CA LEU A 69 5.76 -7.56 -11.78
C LEU A 69 5.92 -7.29 -10.27
N LEU A 70 5.47 -6.13 -9.79
CA LEU A 70 5.51 -5.77 -8.37
C LEU A 70 4.27 -6.25 -7.59
N THR A 71 3.20 -6.60 -8.28
CA THR A 71 1.89 -6.86 -7.69
C THR A 71 1.37 -8.26 -8.01
N CYS A 72 0.45 -8.40 -8.96
CA CYS A 72 -0.18 -9.67 -9.29
C CYS A 72 0.69 -10.63 -10.12
N TRP A 73 1.84 -10.20 -10.59
CA TRP A 73 2.87 -10.96 -11.33
C TRP A 73 2.39 -11.66 -12.61
N ALA A 74 1.11 -11.74 -12.89
CA ALA A 74 0.60 -12.51 -14.02
C ALA A 74 -0.63 -11.84 -14.65
N TYR A 75 -1.67 -12.61 -14.84
CA TYR A 75 -2.93 -12.17 -15.44
C TYR A 75 -3.92 -11.68 -14.39
N ARG A 76 -4.99 -11.06 -14.83
CA ARG A 76 -6.12 -10.62 -14.01
C ARG A 76 -6.67 -11.78 -13.15
N GLY A 77 -6.77 -11.54 -11.84
CA GLY A 77 -7.28 -12.55 -10.90
C GLY A 77 -6.26 -13.62 -10.49
N SER A 78 -4.98 -13.47 -10.87
CA SER A 78 -3.89 -14.32 -10.39
C SER A 78 -3.83 -14.36 -8.86
N ASN A 79 -3.48 -15.52 -8.31
CA ASN A 79 -3.21 -15.68 -6.89
C ASN A 79 -1.77 -15.35 -6.48
N LEU A 80 -0.91 -14.97 -7.45
CA LEU A 80 0.49 -14.58 -7.21
C LEU A 80 0.60 -13.10 -6.78
N ARG A 81 -0.21 -12.71 -5.81
CA ARG A 81 -0.23 -11.33 -5.32
C ARG A 81 0.94 -11.06 -4.38
N ASP A 82 1.49 -9.84 -4.49
CA ASP A 82 2.60 -9.35 -3.66
C ASP A 82 3.85 -10.25 -3.70
N TYR A 83 4.01 -11.06 -4.77
CA TYR A 83 5.11 -12.01 -4.88
C TYR A 83 6.48 -11.34 -4.79
N ALA A 84 6.65 -10.18 -5.42
CA ALA A 84 7.89 -9.42 -5.34
C ALA A 84 8.13 -8.79 -3.96
N ASN A 85 7.06 -8.53 -3.19
CA ASN A 85 7.08 -7.99 -1.83
C ASN A 85 8.08 -6.83 -1.64
N ARG A 86 7.96 -5.78 -2.47
CA ARG A 86 8.87 -4.63 -2.47
C ARG A 86 8.37 -3.52 -1.56
N CYS A 87 9.13 -3.25 -0.50
CA CYS A 87 8.87 -2.12 0.39
C CYS A 87 9.57 -0.86 -0.17
N TRP A 88 8.95 -0.19 -1.15
CA TRP A 88 9.52 0.96 -1.84
C TRP A 88 8.69 2.22 -1.64
N ASN A 89 9.38 3.38 -1.59
CA ASN A 89 8.74 4.68 -1.68
C ASN A 89 7.86 4.76 -2.94
N GLY A 90 6.68 5.30 -2.78
CA GLY A 90 5.65 5.35 -3.82
C GLY A 90 4.76 4.11 -3.82
N MET A 91 5.28 2.91 -3.59
CA MET A 91 4.48 1.70 -3.47
C MET A 91 3.81 1.60 -2.09
N ILE A 92 4.53 1.96 -1.03
CA ILE A 92 3.97 1.95 0.33
C ILE A 92 2.76 2.88 0.41
N SER A 93 2.88 4.12 -0.04
CA SER A 93 1.82 5.13 0.07
C SER A 93 0.65 4.91 -0.89
N THR A 94 0.88 4.33 -2.08
CA THR A 94 -0.14 4.25 -3.12
C THR A 94 -0.73 2.85 -3.31
N TYR A 95 -0.07 1.81 -2.80
CA TYR A 95 -0.50 0.43 -2.94
C TYR A 95 -0.78 -0.24 -1.58
N TYR A 96 0.21 -0.31 -0.68
CA TYR A 96 0.03 -1.02 0.59
C TYR A 96 -0.85 -0.25 1.57
N LYS A 97 -0.59 1.04 1.78
CA LYS A 97 -1.35 1.83 2.75
C LYS A 97 -2.86 1.89 2.44
N PRO A 98 -3.32 2.13 1.18
CA PRO A 98 -4.74 2.08 0.87
C PRO A 98 -5.38 0.70 1.11
N ARG A 99 -4.67 -0.39 0.87
CA ARG A 99 -5.15 -1.74 1.15
C ARG A 99 -5.30 -1.98 2.65
N TRP A 100 -4.32 -1.58 3.46
CA TRP A 100 -4.42 -1.63 4.91
C TRP A 100 -5.53 -0.75 5.46
N ALA A 101 -5.68 0.47 4.93
CA ALA A 101 -6.77 1.36 5.34
C ALA A 101 -8.15 0.75 5.02
N SER A 102 -8.32 0.15 3.84
CA SER A 102 -9.56 -0.54 3.48
C SER A 102 -9.84 -1.75 4.38
N PHE A 103 -8.82 -2.54 4.71
CA PHE A 103 -8.95 -3.66 5.66
C PHE A 103 -9.36 -3.19 7.05
N ILE A 104 -8.73 -2.14 7.55
CA ILE A 104 -9.06 -1.52 8.84
C ILE A 104 -10.49 -0.98 8.83
N ASN A 105 -10.92 -0.34 7.75
CA ASN A 105 -12.29 0.17 7.62
C ASN A 105 -13.32 -0.96 7.67
N MET A 106 -13.08 -2.09 6.97
CA MET A 106 -13.94 -3.26 7.04
C MET A 106 -14.07 -3.80 8.47
N LEU A 107 -12.97 -3.88 9.21
CA LEU A 107 -13.00 -4.31 10.62
C LEU A 107 -13.72 -3.27 11.51
N SER A 108 -13.49 -1.99 11.27
CA SER A 108 -14.17 -0.89 12.00
C SER A 108 -15.68 -0.92 11.80
N ASP A 109 -16.12 -1.11 10.55
CA ASP A 109 -17.54 -1.23 10.22
C ASP A 109 -18.18 -2.44 10.91
N SER A 110 -17.51 -3.58 10.89
CA SER A 110 -17.91 -4.79 11.62
C SER A 110 -18.08 -4.55 13.12
N LEU A 111 -17.13 -3.83 13.75
CA LEU A 111 -17.24 -3.48 15.17
C LEU A 111 -18.41 -2.55 15.46
N ARG A 112 -18.58 -1.49 14.64
CA ARG A 112 -19.65 -0.51 14.81
C ARG A 112 -21.03 -1.14 14.66
N ASP A 113 -21.19 -1.99 13.63
CA ASP A 113 -22.48 -2.56 13.26
C ASP A 113 -22.79 -3.87 14.00
N GLY A 114 -21.83 -4.39 14.79
CA GLY A 114 -21.96 -5.65 15.54
C GLY A 114 -22.08 -6.88 14.65
N THR A 115 -21.62 -6.79 13.40
CA THR A 115 -21.69 -7.86 12.39
C THR A 115 -20.33 -8.54 12.20
N ALA A 116 -20.31 -9.71 11.55
CA ALA A 116 -19.05 -10.33 11.15
C ALA A 116 -18.35 -9.53 10.05
N ALA A 117 -17.01 -9.45 10.12
CA ALA A 117 -16.23 -8.82 9.07
C ALA A 117 -16.34 -9.60 7.74
N ASN A 118 -16.64 -8.89 6.65
CA ASN A 118 -16.81 -9.50 5.33
C ASN A 118 -15.48 -9.59 4.59
N TYR A 119 -14.68 -10.58 4.94
CA TYR A 119 -13.38 -10.82 4.31
C TYR A 119 -13.47 -11.17 2.83
N GLN A 120 -14.55 -11.84 2.41
CA GLN A 120 -14.73 -12.24 1.01
C GLN A 120 -14.91 -11.02 0.11
N ASP A 121 -15.74 -10.08 0.51
CA ASP A 121 -15.93 -8.84 -0.24
C ASP A 121 -14.65 -8.00 -0.25
N TRP A 122 -13.97 -7.91 0.90
CA TRP A 122 -12.69 -7.20 0.97
C TRP A 122 -11.62 -7.84 0.07
N GLU A 123 -11.57 -9.15 -0.01
CA GLU A 123 -10.63 -9.85 -0.90
C GLU A 123 -10.93 -9.55 -2.38
N GLY A 124 -12.20 -9.58 -2.78
CA GLY A 124 -12.66 -9.19 -4.12
C GLY A 124 -12.27 -7.74 -4.46
N TRP A 125 -12.53 -6.83 -3.53
CA TRP A 125 -12.10 -5.44 -3.65
C TRP A 125 -10.58 -5.31 -3.79
N SER A 126 -9.81 -6.00 -2.94
CA SER A 126 -8.36 -5.95 -2.94
C SER A 126 -7.76 -6.41 -4.28
N LYS A 127 -8.31 -7.48 -4.88
CA LYS A 127 -7.92 -7.96 -6.23
C LYS A 127 -8.23 -6.92 -7.31
N SER A 128 -9.38 -6.27 -7.23
CA SER A 128 -9.78 -5.22 -8.18
C SER A 128 -8.91 -3.97 -8.03
N PHE A 129 -8.63 -3.57 -6.80
CA PHE A 129 -7.73 -2.46 -6.49
C PHE A 129 -6.33 -2.70 -7.06
N GLU A 130 -5.76 -3.89 -6.83
CA GLU A 130 -4.43 -4.28 -7.31
C GLU A 130 -4.35 -4.20 -8.84
N TRP A 131 -5.32 -4.79 -9.53
CA TRP A 131 -5.39 -4.74 -10.99
C TRP A 131 -5.49 -3.31 -11.50
N LYS A 132 -6.38 -2.50 -10.94
CA LYS A 132 -6.52 -1.09 -11.32
C LYS A 132 -5.26 -0.29 -11.04
N TRP A 133 -4.61 -0.52 -9.91
CA TRP A 133 -3.36 0.15 -9.56
C TRP A 133 -2.27 -0.16 -10.59
N ALA A 134 -2.16 -1.41 -11.04
CA ALA A 134 -1.17 -1.85 -12.01
C ALA A 134 -1.49 -1.38 -13.44
N THR A 135 -2.75 -1.52 -13.88
CA THR A 135 -3.14 -1.36 -15.28
C THR A 135 -3.95 -0.09 -15.56
N GLY A 136 -4.64 0.42 -14.55
CA GLY A 136 -5.63 1.49 -14.65
C GLY A 136 -7.01 1.03 -15.10
N GLU A 137 -7.21 -0.25 -15.30
CA GLU A 137 -8.49 -0.85 -15.67
C GLU A 137 -9.22 -1.29 -14.39
N TRP A 138 -10.47 -0.85 -14.24
CA TRP A 138 -11.31 -1.27 -13.14
C TRP A 138 -11.95 -2.64 -13.45
N ILE A 139 -12.09 -3.44 -12.41
CA ILE A 139 -12.89 -4.67 -12.45
C ILE A 139 -14.08 -4.40 -11.54
N ASP A 140 -15.29 -4.51 -12.09
CA ASP A 140 -16.48 -4.46 -11.26
C ASP A 140 -16.46 -5.64 -10.28
N THR A 141 -16.43 -5.30 -9.01
CA THR A 141 -16.54 -6.27 -7.93
C THR A 141 -17.82 -5.91 -7.17
N PRO A 142 -18.80 -6.82 -7.09
CA PRO A 142 -20.03 -6.56 -6.36
C PRO A 142 -19.73 -6.07 -4.93
N GLY A 143 -20.36 -4.99 -4.52
CA GLY A 143 -20.27 -4.46 -3.16
C GLY A 143 -19.19 -3.40 -2.91
N TYR A 144 -18.30 -3.09 -3.88
CA TYR A 144 -17.29 -2.06 -3.69
C TYR A 144 -17.39 -0.94 -4.72
N ASP A 145 -17.75 0.25 -4.21
CA ASP A 145 -17.88 1.49 -4.96
C ASP A 145 -16.49 2.14 -5.18
N GLU A 146 -16.30 2.71 -6.38
CA GLU A 146 -15.15 3.52 -6.77
C GLU A 146 -14.87 4.70 -5.82
N LYS A 147 -15.88 5.15 -5.04
CA LYS A 147 -15.76 6.25 -4.08
C LYS A 147 -14.71 6.01 -3.01
N HIS A 148 -14.54 4.78 -2.54
CA HIS A 148 -13.57 4.41 -1.51
C HIS A 148 -12.13 4.46 -2.01
N ILE A 149 -11.94 4.54 -3.34
CA ILE A 149 -10.64 4.46 -4.00
C ILE A 149 -10.18 5.81 -4.56
N ARG A 150 -11.07 6.80 -4.68
CA ARG A 150 -10.77 8.10 -5.33
C ARG A 150 -9.53 8.80 -4.77
N GLY A 151 -9.21 8.63 -3.49
CA GLY A 151 -8.00 9.16 -2.88
C GLY A 151 -6.71 8.51 -3.36
N ALA A 152 -6.72 7.20 -3.60
CA ALA A 152 -5.55 6.42 -4.02
C ALA A 152 -5.21 6.59 -5.51
N PHE A 153 -6.22 6.89 -6.35
CA PHE A 153 -6.05 6.93 -7.82
C PHE A 153 -5.68 8.29 -8.42
N LYS A 154 -5.66 9.36 -7.66
CA LYS A 154 -4.99 10.60 -8.11
C LYS A 154 -3.53 10.36 -8.52
N SER A 155 -2.98 9.21 -8.18
CA SER A 155 -1.57 8.88 -8.36
C SER A 155 -1.18 8.22 -9.69
N ARG A 156 -2.10 7.89 -10.61
CA ARG A 156 -1.66 7.40 -11.93
C ARG A 156 -0.86 8.44 -12.71
N LYS A 157 -1.09 9.72 -12.37
CA LYS A 157 -0.20 10.85 -12.71
C LYS A 157 0.69 11.24 -11.54
N GLY A 158 0.67 10.49 -10.44
CA GLY A 158 1.53 10.68 -9.29
C GLY A 158 2.96 10.53 -9.75
N ARG A 159 3.70 11.60 -9.72
CA ARG A 159 5.11 11.61 -10.03
C ARG A 159 5.83 10.94 -8.88
N PHE A 160 6.01 9.62 -9.01
CA PHE A 160 6.93 8.94 -8.10
C PHE A 160 8.30 9.60 -8.21
N ILE A 161 8.91 9.84 -7.07
CA ILE A 161 10.26 10.38 -7.07
C ILE A 161 11.21 9.33 -7.64
N SER A 162 12.10 9.74 -8.56
CA SER A 162 13.11 8.88 -9.17
C SER A 162 14.53 9.22 -8.70
N ARG A 163 14.65 10.16 -7.77
CA ARG A 163 15.90 10.55 -7.09
C ARG A 163 15.66 10.60 -5.60
N PRO A 164 16.62 10.20 -4.77
CA PRO A 164 16.48 10.25 -3.31
C PRO A 164 16.10 11.62 -2.79
N LYS A 165 15.30 11.64 -1.72
CA LYS A 165 14.89 12.85 -1.03
C LYS A 165 15.06 12.66 0.48
N GLY A 166 15.83 13.52 1.10
CA GLY A 166 16.11 13.47 2.54
C GLY A 166 17.51 12.92 2.84
N ASN A 167 17.78 12.75 4.13
CA ASN A 167 19.05 12.21 4.61
C ASN A 167 18.77 10.89 5.33
N PRO A 168 19.33 9.75 4.85
CA PRO A 168 19.03 8.42 5.39
C PRO A 168 19.44 8.29 6.85
N VAL A 169 20.61 8.80 7.24
CA VAL A 169 21.12 8.69 8.61
C VAL A 169 20.22 9.49 9.57
N LYS A 170 19.90 10.75 9.22
CA LYS A 170 19.00 11.58 10.02
C LYS A 170 17.62 10.97 10.17
N THR A 171 17.07 10.44 9.06
CA THR A 171 15.74 9.83 9.04
C THR A 171 15.72 8.53 9.87
N SER A 172 16.71 7.64 9.67
CA SER A 172 16.79 6.40 10.44
C SER A 172 16.95 6.64 11.94
N LYS A 173 17.80 7.61 12.33
CA LYS A 173 17.97 7.98 13.74
C LYS A 173 16.68 8.48 14.35
N ALA A 174 15.96 9.37 13.66
CA ALA A 174 14.68 9.90 14.15
C ALA A 174 13.62 8.82 14.30
N LEU A 175 13.55 7.85 13.36
CA LEU A 175 12.63 6.73 13.45
C LEU A 175 13.02 5.72 14.52
N TYR A 176 14.32 5.46 14.70
CA TYR A 176 14.79 4.65 15.82
C TYR A 176 14.36 5.25 17.17
N GLU A 177 14.60 6.56 17.40
CA GLU A 177 14.15 7.22 18.63
C GLU A 177 12.63 7.16 18.82
N LYS A 178 11.88 7.23 17.73
CA LYS A 178 10.40 7.14 17.77
C LYS A 178 9.91 5.75 18.16
N TYR A 179 10.56 4.69 17.68
CA TYR A 179 10.08 3.30 17.79
C TYR A 179 10.97 2.42 18.67
N ARG A 180 11.99 2.96 19.33
CA ARG A 180 12.99 2.16 20.06
C ARG A 180 12.39 1.28 21.15
N VAL A 181 11.35 1.75 21.82
CA VAL A 181 10.70 0.98 22.91
C VAL A 181 10.03 -0.26 22.34
N GLU A 182 9.29 -0.10 21.25
CA GLU A 182 8.63 -1.21 20.56
C GLU A 182 9.63 -2.18 19.94
N ILE A 183 10.73 -1.66 19.37
CA ILE A 183 11.80 -2.49 18.79
C ILE A 183 12.48 -3.31 19.88
N LEU A 184 12.84 -2.70 21.01
CA LEU A 184 13.54 -3.39 22.09
C LEU A 184 12.65 -4.39 22.84
N ASN A 185 11.33 -4.18 22.88
CA ASN A 185 10.38 -5.09 23.49
C ASN A 185 9.93 -6.22 22.56
N SER A 186 10.31 -6.20 21.28
CA SER A 186 9.96 -7.22 20.30
C SER A 186 11.06 -8.28 20.10
N THR A 187 12.19 -8.13 20.75
CA THR A 187 13.30 -9.09 20.80
C THR A 187 13.23 -9.95 22.05
#